data_1fae0856b05ccb7a3fc46e85a295358f
#
_entry.id   1fae0856b05ccb7a3fc46e85a295358f
#
_cell.length_a   1.000
_cell.length_b   1.000
_cell.length_c   1.000
_cell.angle_alpha   90.00
_cell.angle_beta   90.00
_cell.angle_gamma   90.00
#
_symmetry.space_group_name_H-M   'P 1'
#
loop_
_entity.id
_entity.type
_entity.pdbx_description
1 polymer ?
#
loop_
_entity_poly.entity_id
_entity_poly.type
_entity_poly.pdbx_seq_one_letter_code
_entity_poly.pdbx_strand_id
1 'polypeptide(L)'
;IVSLQKSMKAGTKIPGAYLQLMNYEDEKRPDVLYGYPNTLISYPIPGTAVPPWLAEGIAQYMYENADWDHWDTHRDMILRDRAIHDNLLTFTEMNTFGKKGIGNESTYNAGFALTTYIANEYGPESLKGIMEELSSPLQFSVNNAIMNVLGISGEDVYQDFKQAVEARYKRLVVPIEVLPVKGKSVQMDGTANLYPKWHPKKNGFAYLSNKQNDYFGQTDLFYFDLDTYEDKKIKSSVHSAPSWHSNGKMIYYSKKSKFPNKHGSRYYDIYSYDFETEKEDRLTVDARAFNPVFIEMDSSIAYLATFDGGQDIYILDLKTNESQKVTDFRDRPMISNLTYALSSHSLFFDITSHHFRDIYEYSISDESLNKKQDHDLYDERNMTSNEAGLQIFSQDKSGIFNLYMSNPADTSEGYITNVTGGAFMPDISENGKVIYSLFENG
;
A
#
# COMPACT_ATOMS: atom_id res chain seq x y z
N ILE A 1 29.74 -10.53 10.37
CA ILE A 1 30.77 -11.18 11.21
C ILE A 1 30.13 -12.23 12.11
N VAL A 2 29.10 -11.91 12.88
CA VAL A 2 28.42 -12.88 13.76
C VAL A 2 27.82 -14.04 12.97
N SER A 3 27.21 -13.78 11.82
CA SER A 3 26.68 -14.81 10.93
C SER A 3 27.77 -15.69 10.35
N LEU A 4 28.87 -15.07 9.87
CA LEU A 4 30.04 -15.76 9.37
C LEU A 4 30.69 -16.64 10.46
N GLN A 5 30.89 -16.11 11.67
CA GLN A 5 31.43 -16.85 12.80
C GLN A 5 30.52 -18.02 13.23
N LYS A 6 29.21 -17.85 13.21
CA LYS A 6 28.25 -18.93 13.48
C LYS A 6 28.32 -20.03 12.42
N SER A 7 28.38 -19.65 11.15
CA SER A 7 28.51 -20.59 10.04
C SER A 7 29.83 -21.35 10.07
N MET A 8 30.96 -20.68 10.37
CA MET A 8 32.26 -21.31 10.55
C MET A 8 32.29 -22.27 11.73
N LYS A 9 31.68 -21.91 12.87
CA LYS A 9 31.57 -22.79 14.05
C LYS A 9 30.66 -23.99 13.81
N ALA A 10 29.67 -23.87 12.96
CA ALA A 10 28.77 -24.96 12.59
C ALA A 10 29.36 -25.91 11.54
N GLY A 11 30.58 -25.67 11.05
CA GLY A 11 31.20 -26.46 9.99
C GLY A 11 30.46 -26.43 8.65
N THR A 12 29.57 -25.48 8.48
CA THR A 12 28.82 -25.29 7.23
C THR A 12 29.74 -24.67 6.18
N LYS A 13 29.79 -25.22 4.98
CA LYS A 13 30.31 -24.51 3.81
C LYS A 13 29.52 -23.22 3.69
N ILE A 14 30.20 -22.11 3.43
CA ILE A 14 29.61 -20.77 3.37
C ILE A 14 29.38 -20.38 1.91
N PRO A 15 28.32 -20.87 1.24
CA PRO A 15 27.92 -20.34 -0.04
C PRO A 15 27.18 -19.03 0.24
N GLY A 16 27.49 -18.00 -0.53
CA GLY A 16 26.84 -16.70 -0.37
C GLY A 16 27.20 -15.94 0.91
N ALA A 17 28.40 -16.17 1.44
CA ALA A 17 28.86 -15.42 2.60
C ALA A 17 29.09 -13.95 2.25
N TYR A 18 28.39 -13.09 2.96
CA TYR A 18 28.72 -11.67 2.99
C TYR A 18 29.69 -11.38 4.12
N LEU A 19 30.83 -10.77 3.82
CA LEU A 19 31.53 -10.02 4.83
C LEU A 19 30.83 -8.68 4.96
N GLN A 20 30.02 -8.51 5.98
CA GLN A 20 29.28 -7.29 6.21
C GLN A 20 29.90 -6.50 7.35
N LEU A 21 30.39 -5.32 7.04
CA LEU A 21 30.90 -4.34 7.99
C LEU A 21 30.04 -3.09 7.85
N MET A 22 29.31 -2.69 8.87
CA MET A 22 28.55 -1.44 8.88
C MET A 22 29.34 -0.37 9.63
N ASN A 23 29.39 0.83 9.08
CA ASN A 23 29.95 1.98 9.76
C ASN A 23 28.82 2.70 10.51
N TYR A 24 28.88 2.65 11.85
CA TYR A 24 27.95 3.33 12.74
C TYR A 24 28.49 4.69 13.22
N GLU A 25 29.45 5.29 12.53
CA GLU A 25 30.02 6.57 12.95
C GLU A 25 28.99 7.69 13.06
N ASP A 26 27.92 7.61 12.29
CA ASP A 26 26.82 8.58 12.33
C ASP A 26 25.80 8.29 13.43
N GLU A 27 25.81 7.12 14.03
CA GLU A 27 24.98 6.80 15.19
C GLU A 27 25.64 7.22 16.47
N LYS A 28 25.22 8.34 17.03
CA LYS A 28 25.70 8.88 18.31
C LYS A 28 25.33 8.03 19.53
N ARG A 29 24.82 6.81 19.35
CA ARG A 29 24.52 5.85 20.42
C ARG A 29 25.29 4.58 20.19
N PRO A 30 26.04 4.09 21.18
CA PRO A 30 26.52 2.72 21.15
C PRO A 30 25.30 1.82 21.14
N ASP A 31 25.12 1.05 20.07
CA ASP A 31 24.07 0.03 20.06
C ASP A 31 24.47 -1.10 21.00
N VAL A 32 23.83 -1.11 22.17
CA VAL A 32 24.07 -2.07 23.24
C VAL A 32 23.79 -3.50 22.77
N LEU A 33 22.95 -3.68 21.73
CA LEU A 33 22.57 -4.99 21.19
C LEU A 33 23.62 -5.59 20.26
N TYR A 34 24.39 -4.78 19.53
CA TYR A 34 25.30 -5.25 18.49
C TYR A 34 26.78 -5.13 18.85
N GLY A 35 27.12 -4.39 19.90
CA GLY A 35 28.50 -4.27 20.37
C GLY A 35 29.48 -3.70 19.35
N TYR A 36 30.76 -3.82 19.65
CA TYR A 36 31.84 -3.46 18.74
C TYR A 36 32.22 -4.61 17.80
N PRO A 37 32.68 -4.34 16.56
CA PRO A 37 33.01 -3.03 16.01
C PRO A 37 31.80 -2.27 15.47
N ASN A 38 31.86 -0.95 15.59
CA ASN A 38 30.85 0.00 15.10
C ASN A 38 30.82 0.10 13.56
N THR A 39 31.52 -0.73 12.85
CA THR A 39 31.61 -0.68 11.40
C THR A 39 31.22 -2.03 10.81
N LEU A 40 30.16 -2.05 10.03
CA LEU A 40 29.73 -3.21 9.25
C LEU A 40 29.87 -2.85 7.77
N ILE A 41 30.80 -3.48 7.08
CA ILE A 41 30.96 -3.32 5.62
C ILE A 41 30.45 -4.58 4.97
N SER A 42 29.49 -4.44 4.03
CA SER A 42 28.97 -5.56 3.26
C SER A 42 29.73 -5.67 1.94
N TYR A 43 30.56 -6.69 1.82
CA TYR A 43 31.16 -7.07 0.56
C TYR A 43 30.50 -8.35 0.07
N PRO A 44 29.62 -8.29 -0.95
CA PRO A 44 29.25 -9.51 -1.65
C PRO A 44 30.52 -10.04 -2.33
N ILE A 45 30.93 -11.24 -1.97
CA ILE A 45 31.96 -11.94 -2.76
C ILE A 45 31.25 -12.33 -4.06
N PRO A 46 31.70 -11.82 -5.22
CA PRO A 46 31.05 -12.10 -6.49
C PRO A 46 30.89 -13.61 -6.70
N GLY A 47 29.69 -14.03 -7.05
CA GLY A 47 29.38 -15.43 -7.35
C GLY A 47 29.15 -16.34 -6.14
N THR A 48 29.15 -15.84 -4.91
CA THR A 48 28.83 -16.61 -3.71
C THR A 48 27.51 -16.20 -3.07
N ALA A 49 26.87 -15.16 -3.60
CA ALA A 49 25.60 -14.63 -3.12
C ALA A 49 24.47 -14.98 -4.08
N VAL A 50 23.37 -15.44 -3.54
CA VAL A 50 22.10 -15.54 -4.29
C VAL A 50 21.66 -14.11 -4.58
N PRO A 51 21.31 -13.76 -5.82
CA PRO A 51 20.87 -12.39 -6.12
C PRO A 51 19.54 -12.11 -5.42
N PRO A 52 19.28 -10.83 -5.05
CA PRO A 52 18.07 -10.44 -4.32
C PRO A 52 16.76 -10.96 -4.96
N TRP A 53 16.61 -10.82 -6.26
CA TRP A 53 15.40 -11.26 -6.95
C TRP A 53 15.10 -12.75 -6.76
N LEU A 54 16.15 -13.60 -6.76
CA LEU A 54 15.97 -15.04 -6.61
C LEU A 54 15.72 -15.42 -5.14
N ALA A 55 16.45 -14.80 -4.21
CA ALA A 55 16.27 -15.04 -2.79
C ALA A 55 14.87 -14.65 -2.32
N GLU A 56 14.44 -13.45 -2.66
CA GLU A 56 13.13 -12.93 -2.27
C GLU A 56 12.00 -13.56 -3.10
N GLY A 57 12.24 -13.80 -4.39
CA GLY A 57 11.29 -14.46 -5.26
C GLY A 57 10.97 -15.89 -4.81
N ILE A 58 11.97 -16.68 -4.43
CA ILE A 58 11.76 -18.03 -3.87
C ILE A 58 11.01 -17.94 -2.53
N ALA A 59 11.37 -16.98 -1.67
CA ALA A 59 10.69 -16.81 -0.39
C ALA A 59 9.19 -16.55 -0.59
N GLN A 60 8.83 -15.61 -1.47
CA GLN A 60 7.44 -15.29 -1.78
C GLN A 60 6.71 -16.45 -2.48
N TYR A 61 7.35 -17.12 -3.43
CA TYR A 61 6.80 -18.31 -4.07
C TYR A 61 6.48 -19.44 -3.07
N MET A 62 7.36 -19.66 -2.08
CA MET A 62 7.14 -20.65 -1.03
C MET A 62 6.04 -20.21 -0.05
N TYR A 63 5.91 -18.93 0.25
CA TYR A 63 4.85 -18.39 1.10
C TYR A 63 3.48 -18.46 0.42
N GLU A 64 3.39 -18.21 -0.88
CA GLU A 64 2.16 -18.40 -1.66
C GLU A 64 1.71 -19.87 -1.63
N ASN A 65 2.62 -20.80 -1.87
CA ASN A 65 2.30 -22.22 -1.79
C ASN A 65 1.94 -22.71 -0.37
N ALA A 66 2.32 -21.98 0.66
CA ALA A 66 1.94 -22.22 2.05
C ALA A 66 0.71 -21.41 2.51
N ASP A 67 0.08 -20.67 1.61
CA ASP A 67 -1.05 -19.76 1.89
C ASP A 67 -0.71 -18.61 2.87
N TRP A 68 0.55 -18.18 2.87
CA TRP A 68 1.01 -17.07 3.70
C TRP A 68 1.20 -15.76 2.91
N ASP A 69 1.30 -15.86 1.61
CA ASP A 69 1.39 -14.74 0.67
C ASP A 69 0.48 -15.02 -0.53
N HIS A 70 0.31 -14.04 -1.41
CA HIS A 70 -0.55 -14.17 -2.57
C HIS A 70 -0.09 -13.22 -3.68
N TRP A 71 -0.14 -13.68 -4.94
CA TRP A 71 0.00 -12.81 -6.09
C TRP A 71 -1.30 -12.03 -6.31
N ASP A 72 -1.38 -10.87 -5.72
CA ASP A 72 -2.56 -10.01 -5.73
C ASP A 72 -2.59 -9.05 -6.93
N THR A 73 -3.73 -8.40 -7.12
CA THR A 73 -3.94 -7.41 -8.19
C THR A 73 -3.06 -6.17 -8.06
N HIS A 74 -2.53 -5.84 -6.86
CA HIS A 74 -1.57 -4.75 -6.71
C HIS A 74 -0.20 -5.12 -7.29
N ARG A 75 0.29 -6.32 -7.00
CA ARG A 75 1.52 -6.83 -7.61
C ARG A 75 1.38 -6.93 -9.12
N ASP A 76 0.24 -7.45 -9.58
CA ASP A 76 -0.07 -7.54 -11.01
C ASP A 76 -0.15 -6.15 -11.67
N MET A 77 -0.73 -5.17 -11.00
CA MET A 77 -0.80 -3.77 -11.46
C MET A 77 0.59 -3.17 -11.70
N ILE A 78 1.50 -3.34 -10.74
CA ILE A 78 2.87 -2.81 -10.85
C ILE A 78 3.64 -3.48 -11.99
N LEU A 79 3.55 -4.81 -12.11
CA LEU A 79 4.21 -5.55 -13.17
C LEU A 79 3.63 -5.20 -14.54
N ARG A 80 2.31 -5.08 -14.63
CA ARG A 80 1.59 -4.66 -15.84
C ARG A 80 2.00 -3.27 -16.30
N ASP A 81 1.97 -2.29 -15.41
CA ASP A 81 2.36 -0.91 -15.71
C ASP A 81 3.77 -0.83 -16.27
N ARG A 82 4.71 -1.54 -15.65
CA ARG A 82 6.09 -1.62 -16.13
C ARG A 82 6.23 -2.30 -17.50
N ALA A 83 5.45 -3.37 -17.71
CA ALA A 83 5.49 -4.10 -18.98
C ALA A 83 4.92 -3.29 -20.15
N ILE A 84 3.80 -2.58 -19.95
CA ILE A 84 3.18 -1.78 -21.03
C ILE A 84 3.94 -0.50 -21.35
N HIS A 85 4.75 0.01 -20.41
CA HIS A 85 5.58 1.21 -20.58
C HIS A 85 7.05 0.90 -20.89
N ASP A 86 7.37 -0.36 -21.22
CA ASP A 86 8.74 -0.85 -21.50
C ASP A 86 9.76 -0.47 -20.40
N ASN A 87 9.33 -0.57 -19.15
CA ASN A 87 10.10 -0.20 -17.96
C ASN A 87 10.29 -1.35 -16.97
N LEU A 88 10.26 -2.59 -17.43
CA LEU A 88 10.63 -3.75 -16.61
C LEU A 88 12.10 -3.66 -16.19
N LEU A 89 12.41 -4.10 -14.97
CA LEU A 89 13.80 -4.25 -14.54
C LEU A 89 14.50 -5.26 -15.46
N THR A 90 15.71 -4.93 -15.89
CA THR A 90 16.56 -5.89 -16.60
C THR A 90 17.04 -7.00 -15.66
N PHE A 91 17.45 -8.13 -16.23
CA PHE A 91 18.00 -9.26 -15.45
C PHE A 91 19.17 -8.81 -14.54
N THR A 92 20.02 -7.90 -15.03
CA THR A 92 21.13 -7.33 -14.26
C THR A 92 20.65 -6.40 -13.16
N GLU A 93 19.64 -5.54 -13.39
CA GLU A 93 19.10 -4.64 -12.39
C GLU A 93 18.44 -5.39 -11.23
N MET A 94 17.85 -6.54 -11.50
CA MET A 94 17.25 -7.40 -10.46
C MET A 94 18.27 -8.02 -9.50
N ASN A 95 19.56 -8.05 -9.86
CA ASN A 95 20.64 -8.55 -8.99
C ASN A 95 20.99 -7.61 -7.83
N THR A 96 20.40 -6.43 -7.77
CA THR A 96 20.58 -5.47 -6.67
C THR A 96 19.23 -4.91 -6.26
N PHE A 97 19.07 -4.55 -4.99
CA PHE A 97 17.87 -3.85 -4.55
C PHE A 97 17.75 -2.51 -5.28
N GLY A 98 16.58 -2.30 -5.86
CA GLY A 98 16.35 -1.28 -6.85
C GLY A 98 16.31 0.13 -6.31
N LYS A 99 16.70 1.03 -7.19
CA LYS A 99 16.61 2.49 -7.02
C LYS A 99 15.63 3.11 -8.01
N LYS A 100 14.88 2.28 -8.72
CA LYS A 100 13.89 2.70 -9.71
C LYS A 100 12.46 2.39 -9.23
N GLY A 101 11.50 3.21 -9.62
CA GLY A 101 10.09 3.03 -9.28
C GLY A 101 9.86 2.97 -7.78
N ILE A 102 9.22 1.91 -7.30
CA ILE A 102 8.91 1.69 -5.89
C ILE A 102 10.11 1.18 -5.06
N GLY A 103 11.34 1.40 -5.55
CA GLY A 103 12.57 1.04 -4.83
C GLY A 103 12.78 -0.46 -4.70
N ASN A 104 13.04 -0.95 -3.50
CA ASN A 104 13.32 -2.36 -3.24
C ASN A 104 12.16 -3.28 -3.64
N GLU A 105 10.91 -2.85 -3.44
CA GLU A 105 9.71 -3.60 -3.79
C GLU A 105 9.68 -3.99 -5.28
N SER A 106 10.31 -3.20 -6.14
CA SER A 106 10.44 -3.55 -7.56
C SER A 106 11.18 -4.87 -7.78
N THR A 107 12.22 -5.14 -7.00
CA THR A 107 13.00 -6.37 -7.06
C THR A 107 12.23 -7.55 -6.47
N TYR A 108 11.50 -7.34 -5.37
CA TYR A 108 10.61 -8.35 -4.79
C TYR A 108 9.54 -8.77 -5.79
N ASN A 109 8.81 -7.81 -6.33
CA ASN A 109 7.71 -8.06 -7.25
C ASN A 109 8.17 -8.75 -8.56
N ALA A 110 9.22 -8.23 -9.20
CA ALA A 110 9.78 -8.82 -10.41
C ALA A 110 10.42 -10.20 -10.12
N GLY A 111 11.07 -10.36 -8.96
CA GLY A 111 11.67 -11.62 -8.52
C GLY A 111 10.61 -12.70 -8.29
N PHE A 112 9.50 -12.37 -7.62
CA PHE A 112 8.40 -13.30 -7.44
C PHE A 112 7.80 -13.75 -8.79
N ALA A 113 7.54 -12.80 -9.70
CA ALA A 113 7.01 -13.12 -11.02
C ALA A 113 7.95 -14.02 -11.84
N LEU A 114 9.26 -13.72 -11.87
CA LEU A 114 10.24 -14.51 -12.60
C LEU A 114 10.43 -15.89 -11.97
N THR A 115 10.46 -16.01 -10.63
CA THR A 115 10.55 -17.27 -9.93
C THR A 115 9.35 -18.16 -10.21
N THR A 116 8.15 -17.59 -10.17
CA THR A 116 6.89 -18.29 -10.52
C THR A 116 6.91 -18.74 -11.99
N TYR A 117 7.39 -17.90 -12.91
CA TYR A 117 7.57 -18.26 -14.31
C TYR A 117 8.50 -19.45 -14.47
N ILE A 118 9.68 -19.42 -13.82
CA ILE A 118 10.64 -20.54 -13.86
C ILE A 118 10.01 -21.82 -13.32
N ALA A 119 9.31 -21.76 -12.20
CA ALA A 119 8.65 -22.92 -11.62
C ALA A 119 7.56 -23.51 -12.53
N ASN A 120 6.81 -22.65 -13.22
CA ASN A 120 5.74 -23.08 -14.12
C ASN A 120 6.26 -23.68 -15.43
N GLU A 121 7.29 -23.07 -16.03
CA GLU A 121 7.81 -23.50 -17.32
C GLU A 121 8.79 -24.69 -17.21
N TYR A 122 9.59 -24.75 -16.15
CA TYR A 122 10.65 -25.74 -15.98
C TYR A 122 10.43 -26.70 -14.81
N GLY A 123 9.30 -26.54 -14.10
CA GLY A 123 8.96 -27.32 -12.91
C GLY A 123 9.55 -26.74 -11.61
N PRO A 124 8.86 -26.91 -10.46
CA PRO A 124 9.27 -26.34 -9.18
C PRO A 124 10.63 -26.87 -8.67
N GLU A 125 11.02 -28.10 -9.05
CA GLU A 125 12.31 -28.66 -8.68
C GLU A 125 13.51 -27.92 -9.32
N SER A 126 13.27 -27.17 -10.40
CA SER A 126 14.28 -26.33 -11.04
C SER A 126 14.83 -25.27 -10.09
N LEU A 127 13.97 -24.69 -9.24
CA LEU A 127 14.38 -23.71 -8.23
C LEU A 127 15.36 -24.30 -7.23
N LYS A 128 15.10 -25.50 -6.76
CA LYS A 128 16.01 -26.26 -5.88
C LYS A 128 17.34 -26.52 -6.59
N GLY A 129 17.31 -27.01 -7.82
CA GLY A 129 18.51 -27.27 -8.62
C GLY A 129 19.38 -26.03 -8.79
N ILE A 130 18.78 -24.88 -9.10
CA ILE A 130 19.49 -23.59 -9.23
C ILE A 130 20.15 -23.21 -7.90
N MET A 131 19.46 -23.38 -6.77
CA MET A 131 20.00 -23.08 -5.45
C MET A 131 21.15 -24.03 -5.06
N GLU A 132 21.04 -25.32 -5.38
CA GLU A 132 22.10 -26.31 -5.18
C GLU A 132 23.33 -25.97 -6.02
N GLU A 133 23.15 -25.61 -7.28
CA GLU A 133 24.24 -25.19 -8.17
C GLU A 133 24.93 -23.91 -7.66
N LEU A 134 24.15 -22.89 -7.23
CA LEU A 134 24.70 -21.66 -6.63
C LEU A 134 25.45 -21.93 -5.30
N SER A 135 25.16 -23.03 -4.63
CA SER A 135 25.90 -23.45 -3.43
C SER A 135 27.27 -24.06 -3.73
N SER A 136 27.55 -24.37 -4.98
CA SER A 136 28.85 -24.94 -5.40
C SER A 136 29.98 -23.91 -5.22
N PRO A 137 31.15 -24.33 -4.67
CA PRO A 137 32.25 -23.40 -4.40
C PRO A 137 32.86 -22.70 -5.61
N LEU A 138 32.64 -23.24 -6.81
CA LEU A 138 33.16 -22.69 -8.07
C LEU A 138 32.09 -22.01 -8.93
N GLN A 139 30.86 -21.94 -8.46
CA GLN A 139 29.78 -21.25 -9.18
C GLN A 139 29.73 -19.78 -8.79
N PHE A 140 30.00 -18.92 -9.76
CA PHE A 140 30.13 -17.47 -9.55
C PHE A 140 29.08 -16.65 -10.30
N SER A 141 28.09 -17.29 -10.90
CA SER A 141 27.10 -16.61 -11.73
C SER A 141 25.74 -17.27 -11.68
N VAL A 142 24.69 -16.52 -11.32
CA VAL A 142 23.31 -17.00 -11.39
C VAL A 142 22.93 -17.38 -12.83
N ASN A 143 23.42 -16.64 -13.82
CA ASN A 143 23.21 -16.92 -15.23
C ASN A 143 23.72 -18.33 -15.60
N ASN A 144 24.95 -18.67 -15.16
CA ASN A 144 25.54 -19.97 -15.42
C ASN A 144 24.88 -21.08 -14.58
N ALA A 145 24.45 -20.80 -13.36
CA ALA A 145 23.74 -21.76 -12.54
C ALA A 145 22.41 -22.16 -13.19
N ILE A 146 21.69 -21.20 -13.74
CA ILE A 146 20.46 -21.44 -14.52
C ILE A 146 20.79 -22.26 -15.76
N MET A 147 21.84 -21.90 -16.51
CA MET A 147 22.28 -22.67 -17.70
C MET A 147 22.60 -24.12 -17.35
N ASN A 148 23.32 -24.38 -16.26
CA ASN A 148 23.69 -25.73 -15.85
C ASN A 148 22.49 -26.60 -15.46
N VAL A 149 21.43 -25.98 -14.93
CA VAL A 149 20.23 -26.69 -14.49
C VAL A 149 19.17 -26.82 -15.57
N LEU A 150 18.94 -25.74 -16.31
CA LEU A 150 17.84 -25.66 -17.30
C LEU A 150 18.29 -25.90 -18.75
N GLY A 151 19.61 -25.84 -19.03
CA GLY A 151 20.14 -25.94 -20.38
C GLY A 151 19.98 -24.65 -21.22
N ILE A 152 19.50 -23.57 -20.61
CA ILE A 152 19.32 -22.25 -21.22
C ILE A 152 19.85 -21.19 -20.24
N SER A 153 20.45 -20.11 -20.77
CA SER A 153 21.03 -19.07 -19.92
C SER A 153 19.96 -18.32 -19.12
N GLY A 154 20.33 -17.81 -17.94
CA GLY A 154 19.40 -17.00 -17.12
C GLY A 154 18.94 -15.74 -17.84
N GLU A 155 19.81 -15.14 -18.68
CA GLU A 155 19.44 -14.00 -19.53
C GLU A 155 18.38 -14.40 -20.57
N ASP A 156 18.51 -15.55 -21.23
CA ASP A 156 17.53 -16.03 -22.19
C ASP A 156 16.20 -16.41 -21.50
N VAL A 157 16.25 -17.06 -20.35
CA VAL A 157 15.03 -17.32 -19.52
C VAL A 157 14.33 -16.02 -19.17
N TYR A 158 15.10 -14.98 -18.83
CA TYR A 158 14.54 -13.66 -18.54
C TYR A 158 13.92 -13.02 -19.80
N GLN A 159 14.52 -13.16 -20.98
CA GLN A 159 13.95 -12.64 -22.22
C GLN A 159 12.64 -13.35 -22.59
N ASP A 160 12.57 -14.66 -22.41
CA ASP A 160 11.34 -15.42 -22.61
C ASP A 160 10.24 -14.98 -21.61
N PHE A 161 10.59 -14.81 -20.35
CA PHE A 161 9.71 -14.27 -19.33
C PHE A 161 9.18 -12.87 -19.72
N LYS A 162 10.10 -11.95 -20.11
CA LYS A 162 9.74 -10.59 -20.54
C LYS A 162 8.73 -10.62 -21.68
N GLN A 163 9.00 -11.41 -22.72
CA GLN A 163 8.10 -11.55 -23.86
C GLN A 163 6.73 -12.12 -23.47
N ALA A 164 6.69 -13.12 -22.58
CA ALA A 164 5.44 -13.69 -22.10
C ALA A 164 4.60 -12.67 -21.30
N VAL A 165 5.25 -11.92 -20.41
CA VAL A 165 4.61 -10.87 -19.61
C VAL A 165 4.08 -9.74 -20.47
N GLU A 166 4.88 -9.22 -21.38
CA GLU A 166 4.47 -8.17 -22.33
C GLU A 166 3.29 -8.61 -23.21
N ALA A 167 3.35 -9.83 -23.75
CA ALA A 167 2.27 -10.37 -24.56
C ALA A 167 0.98 -10.56 -23.76
N ARG A 168 1.08 -11.02 -22.52
CA ARG A 168 -0.07 -11.16 -21.60
C ARG A 168 -0.74 -9.82 -21.35
N TYR A 169 0.03 -8.82 -20.92
CA TYR A 169 -0.54 -7.54 -20.55
C TYR A 169 -1.00 -6.71 -21.75
N LYS A 170 -0.31 -6.79 -22.89
CA LYS A 170 -0.78 -6.17 -24.12
C LYS A 170 -2.15 -6.68 -24.52
N ARG A 171 -2.41 -7.99 -24.42
CA ARG A 171 -3.75 -8.55 -24.68
C ARG A 171 -4.80 -8.03 -23.70
N LEU A 172 -4.43 -7.82 -22.44
CA LEU A 172 -5.33 -7.33 -21.41
C LEU A 172 -5.68 -5.84 -21.60
N VAL A 173 -4.71 -5.01 -21.98
CA VAL A 173 -4.92 -3.53 -22.01
C VAL A 173 -5.48 -3.03 -23.35
N VAL A 174 -5.26 -3.71 -24.47
CA VAL A 174 -5.77 -3.28 -25.78
C VAL A 174 -7.28 -2.95 -25.80
N PRO A 175 -8.17 -3.76 -25.21
CA PRO A 175 -9.60 -3.42 -25.15
C PRO A 175 -9.88 -2.14 -24.31
N ILE A 176 -9.06 -1.89 -23.29
CA ILE A 176 -9.18 -0.71 -22.43
C ILE A 176 -8.73 0.54 -23.19
N GLU A 177 -7.61 0.45 -23.92
CA GLU A 177 -7.07 1.56 -24.71
C GLU A 177 -8.01 1.99 -25.85
N VAL A 178 -8.86 1.09 -26.33
CA VAL A 178 -9.88 1.41 -27.35
C VAL A 178 -11.01 2.25 -26.77
N LEU A 179 -11.41 1.99 -25.51
CA LEU A 179 -12.49 2.69 -24.82
C LEU A 179 -12.10 3.07 -23.37
N PRO A 180 -11.08 3.93 -23.21
CA PRO A 180 -10.66 4.34 -21.88
C PRO A 180 -11.72 5.22 -21.23
N VAL A 181 -12.01 4.98 -19.95
CA VAL A 181 -12.87 5.84 -19.13
C VAL A 181 -12.06 6.26 -17.92
N LYS A 182 -11.43 7.41 -18.03
CA LYS A 182 -10.69 8.03 -16.93
C LYS A 182 -11.02 9.52 -16.85
N GLY A 183 -10.97 10.06 -15.64
CA GLY A 183 -11.21 11.48 -15.38
C GLY A 183 -10.13 12.38 -15.99
N LYS A 184 -10.34 13.68 -15.80
CA LYS A 184 -9.30 14.67 -16.11
C LYS A 184 -8.30 14.73 -14.95
N SER A 185 -7.01 14.63 -15.25
CA SER A 185 -5.96 14.83 -14.25
C SER A 185 -5.97 16.28 -13.73
N VAL A 186 -5.97 16.44 -12.41
CA VAL A 186 -5.98 17.77 -11.75
C VAL A 186 -4.73 18.03 -10.93
N GLN A 187 -4.03 16.99 -10.45
CA GLN A 187 -2.79 17.12 -9.71
C GLN A 187 -1.85 15.96 -10.08
N MET A 188 -0.63 16.29 -10.48
CA MET A 188 0.38 15.34 -10.93
C MET A 188 1.74 15.52 -10.25
N ASP A 189 1.91 16.55 -9.41
CA ASP A 189 3.16 16.76 -8.69
C ASP A 189 3.33 15.72 -7.57
N GLY A 190 4.55 15.22 -7.41
CA GLY A 190 4.84 14.12 -6.50
C GLY A 190 4.56 12.75 -7.13
N THR A 191 4.92 11.69 -6.41
CA THR A 191 4.73 10.29 -6.84
C THR A 191 3.56 9.60 -6.12
N ALA A 192 2.99 10.24 -5.11
CA ALA A 192 1.82 9.74 -4.38
C ALA A 192 0.88 10.91 -4.05
N ASN A 193 -0.31 10.91 -4.65
CA ASN A 193 -1.40 11.82 -4.35
C ASN A 193 -2.59 10.95 -3.93
N LEU A 194 -2.92 10.95 -2.64
CA LEU A 194 -3.76 9.96 -1.99
C LEU A 194 -4.93 10.60 -1.27
N TYR A 195 -6.02 9.86 -1.13
CA TYR A 195 -7.20 10.22 -0.33
C TYR A 195 -7.75 11.61 -0.64
N PRO A 196 -8.05 11.93 -1.91
CA PRO A 196 -8.72 13.19 -2.21
C PRO A 196 -10.09 13.23 -1.53
N LYS A 197 -10.45 14.38 -0.94
CA LYS A 197 -11.71 14.62 -0.24
C LYS A 197 -12.29 15.97 -0.64
N TRP A 198 -13.45 15.94 -1.31
CA TRP A 198 -14.15 17.14 -1.71
C TRP A 198 -14.42 18.07 -0.53
N HIS A 199 -14.18 19.35 -0.74
CA HIS A 199 -14.61 20.36 0.23
C HIS A 199 -16.14 20.48 0.19
N PRO A 200 -16.86 20.40 1.33
CA PRO A 200 -18.33 20.34 1.31
C PRO A 200 -19.01 21.59 0.80
N LYS A 201 -18.34 22.75 0.75
CA LYS A 201 -18.95 24.05 0.40
C LYS A 201 -18.21 24.81 -0.72
N LYS A 202 -17.01 24.41 -1.11
CA LYS A 202 -16.19 25.08 -2.12
C LYS A 202 -15.82 24.13 -3.25
N ASN A 203 -15.49 24.67 -4.42
CA ASN A 203 -15.01 23.90 -5.56
C ASN A 203 -13.51 23.58 -5.40
N GLY A 204 -13.17 22.68 -4.52
CA GLY A 204 -11.82 22.26 -4.20
C GLY A 204 -11.80 20.99 -3.39
N PHE A 205 -10.62 20.47 -3.09
CA PHE A 205 -10.46 19.21 -2.35
C PHE A 205 -9.20 19.21 -1.49
N ALA A 206 -9.25 18.51 -0.39
CA ALA A 206 -8.07 18.16 0.40
C ALA A 206 -7.51 16.82 -0.06
N TYR A 207 -6.19 16.61 0.04
CA TYR A 207 -5.54 15.37 -0.32
C TYR A 207 -4.18 15.25 0.38
N LEU A 208 -3.65 14.04 0.43
CA LEU A 208 -2.29 13.78 0.90
C LEU A 208 -1.35 13.67 -0.29
N SER A 209 -0.18 14.30 -0.18
CA SER A 209 0.86 14.19 -1.21
C SER A 209 2.24 14.08 -0.59
N ASN A 210 3.13 13.31 -1.24
CA ASN A 210 4.54 13.25 -0.90
C ASN A 210 5.39 14.27 -1.68
N LYS A 211 4.78 15.14 -2.48
CA LYS A 211 5.50 16.22 -3.17
C LYS A 211 6.25 17.09 -2.16
N GLN A 212 7.45 17.51 -2.51
CA GLN A 212 8.38 18.24 -1.63
C GLN A 212 8.91 17.44 -0.43
N ASN A 213 8.74 16.12 -0.42
CA ASN A 213 9.35 15.24 0.56
C ASN A 213 10.37 14.31 -0.12
N ASP A 214 11.48 14.03 0.59
CA ASP A 214 12.55 13.17 0.09
C ASP A 214 12.25 11.68 0.31
N TYR A 215 11.20 11.36 1.08
CA TYR A 215 10.85 10.01 1.45
C TYR A 215 9.45 9.66 0.93
N PHE A 216 9.34 8.57 0.18
CA PHE A 216 8.10 8.15 -0.48
C PHE A 216 6.91 8.00 0.47
N GLY A 217 7.11 7.40 1.65
CA GLY A 217 6.06 7.18 2.65
C GLY A 217 5.72 8.41 3.50
N GLN A 218 6.35 9.55 3.27
CA GLN A 218 6.05 10.77 4.01
C GLN A 218 5.10 11.65 3.22
N THR A 219 3.89 11.80 3.71
CA THR A 219 2.84 12.63 3.09
C THR A 219 2.51 13.84 3.94
N ASP A 220 2.12 14.90 3.25
CA ASP A 220 1.62 16.16 3.81
C ASP A 220 0.18 16.38 3.34
N LEU A 221 -0.61 17.11 4.13
CA LEU A 221 -1.96 17.50 3.78
C LEU A 221 -1.95 18.80 2.96
N PHE A 222 -2.57 18.75 1.80
CA PHE A 222 -2.75 19.86 0.89
C PHE A 222 -4.23 20.17 0.67
N TYR A 223 -4.52 21.38 0.27
CA TYR A 223 -5.80 21.81 -0.26
C TYR A 223 -5.61 22.40 -1.66
N PHE A 224 -6.35 21.88 -2.62
CA PHE A 224 -6.37 22.35 -4.00
C PHE A 224 -7.69 23.06 -4.28
N ASP A 225 -7.59 24.30 -4.74
CA ASP A 225 -8.73 25.13 -5.16
C ASP A 225 -8.88 25.03 -6.68
N LEU A 226 -10.01 24.52 -7.16
CA LEU A 226 -10.26 24.31 -8.58
C LEU A 226 -10.67 25.59 -9.33
N ASP A 227 -11.04 26.65 -8.63
CA ASP A 227 -11.40 27.92 -9.24
C ASP A 227 -10.17 28.78 -9.50
N THR A 228 -9.22 28.80 -8.56
CA THR A 228 -7.96 29.56 -8.66
C THR A 228 -6.79 28.74 -9.16
N TYR A 229 -6.88 27.41 -9.12
CA TYR A 229 -5.77 26.45 -9.34
C TYR A 229 -4.63 26.64 -8.34
N GLU A 230 -4.93 27.18 -7.17
CA GLU A 230 -3.99 27.27 -6.06
C GLU A 230 -3.91 25.95 -5.30
N ASP A 231 -2.68 25.56 -4.96
CA ASP A 231 -2.36 24.35 -4.23
C ASP A 231 -1.59 24.70 -2.96
N LYS A 232 -2.26 24.67 -1.83
CA LYS A 232 -1.73 25.11 -0.54
C LYS A 232 -1.46 23.93 0.38
N LYS A 233 -0.23 23.85 0.89
CA LYS A 233 0.12 22.93 1.98
C LYS A 233 -0.53 23.40 3.29
N ILE A 234 -1.28 22.52 3.90
CA ILE A 234 -2.00 22.79 5.16
C ILE A 234 -1.19 22.30 6.36
N LYS A 235 -0.77 21.04 6.35
CA LYS A 235 -0.01 20.42 7.45
C LYS A 235 0.97 19.40 6.94
N SER A 236 2.09 19.28 7.65
CA SER A 236 3.11 18.26 7.37
C SER A 236 2.90 17.00 8.17
N SER A 237 3.38 15.87 7.62
CA SER A 237 3.43 14.55 8.27
C SER A 237 2.03 14.03 8.65
N VAL A 238 1.06 14.23 7.78
CA VAL A 238 -0.28 13.65 7.87
C VAL A 238 -0.26 12.27 7.23
N HIS A 239 -0.93 11.28 7.84
CA HIS A 239 -0.78 9.87 7.43
C HIS A 239 -2.13 9.29 7.13
N SER A 240 -3.16 9.41 7.24
CA SER A 240 -4.40 8.72 6.82
C SER A 240 -5.40 9.66 6.18
N ALA A 241 -6.40 9.09 5.54
CA ALA A 241 -7.45 9.86 4.89
C ALA A 241 -7.95 10.98 5.80
N PRO A 242 -7.99 12.24 5.34
CA PRO A 242 -8.59 13.35 6.08
C PRO A 242 -10.11 13.31 5.95
N SER A 243 -10.80 14.00 6.86
CA SER A 243 -12.25 14.16 6.84
C SER A 243 -12.65 15.61 7.11
N TRP A 244 -13.55 16.14 6.29
CA TRP A 244 -14.09 17.45 6.50
C TRP A 244 -15.22 17.46 7.56
N HIS A 245 -15.30 18.51 8.33
CA HIS A 245 -16.54 18.89 9.00
C HIS A 245 -17.52 19.42 7.93
N SER A 246 -18.80 19.08 8.02
CA SER A 246 -19.82 19.47 7.03
C SER A 246 -19.94 20.97 6.76
N ASN A 247 -19.54 21.83 7.74
CA ASN A 247 -19.49 23.27 7.55
C ASN A 247 -18.35 23.76 6.64
N GLY A 248 -17.37 22.90 6.33
CA GLY A 248 -16.21 23.22 5.50
C GLY A 248 -15.14 24.09 6.17
N LYS A 249 -15.27 24.40 7.46
CA LYS A 249 -14.30 25.26 8.16
C LYS A 249 -13.21 24.46 8.88
N MET A 250 -13.47 23.19 9.15
CA MET A 250 -12.55 22.32 9.87
C MET A 250 -12.27 21.04 9.10
N ILE A 251 -11.05 20.53 9.25
CA ILE A 251 -10.62 19.24 8.72
C ILE A 251 -9.96 18.41 9.82
N TYR A 252 -10.26 17.12 9.84
CA TYR A 252 -9.72 16.15 10.78
C TYR A 252 -8.74 15.23 10.07
N TYR A 253 -7.63 14.88 10.74
CA TYR A 253 -6.60 14.01 10.19
C TYR A 253 -5.78 13.34 11.27
N SER A 254 -4.97 12.37 10.93
CA SER A 254 -4.03 11.75 11.86
C SER A 254 -2.59 12.13 11.59
N LYS A 255 -1.83 12.37 12.66
CA LYS A 255 -0.38 12.52 12.60
C LYS A 255 0.28 12.11 13.90
N LYS A 256 1.59 11.83 13.85
CA LYS A 256 2.37 11.55 15.07
C LYS A 256 2.47 12.77 15.96
N SER A 257 2.38 12.56 17.26
CA SER A 257 2.61 13.61 18.24
C SER A 257 3.99 14.25 18.06
N LYS A 258 4.10 15.56 18.28
CA LYS A 258 5.36 16.29 18.18
C LYS A 258 6.41 15.81 19.18
N PHE A 259 5.95 15.51 20.41
CA PHE A 259 6.81 15.08 21.50
C PHE A 259 6.53 13.61 21.85
N PRO A 260 7.56 12.86 22.26
CA PRO A 260 7.37 11.50 22.75
C PRO A 260 6.56 11.50 24.06
N ASN A 261 5.85 10.42 24.31
CA ASN A 261 5.21 10.18 25.60
C ASN A 261 6.22 9.77 26.68
N LYS A 262 5.73 9.47 27.90
CA LYS A 262 6.58 9.05 29.04
C LYS A 262 7.42 7.80 28.79
N HIS A 263 7.10 7.00 27.77
CA HIS A 263 7.85 5.80 27.38
C HIS A 263 8.80 6.04 26.18
N GLY A 264 8.97 7.30 25.74
CA GLY A 264 9.79 7.65 24.59
C GLY A 264 9.14 7.38 23.24
N SER A 265 7.88 6.94 23.20
CA SER A 265 7.14 6.61 21.96
C SER A 265 6.36 7.79 21.41
N ARG A 266 6.19 7.83 20.09
CA ARG A 266 5.35 8.80 19.41
C ARG A 266 4.29 8.04 18.61
N TYR A 267 3.03 8.15 19.05
CA TYR A 267 1.90 7.51 18.40
C TYR A 267 1.15 8.49 17.49
N TYR A 268 0.37 7.93 16.58
CA TYR A 268 -0.58 8.69 15.80
C TYR A 268 -1.80 9.03 16.64
N ASP A 269 -2.27 10.26 16.47
CA ASP A 269 -3.45 10.81 17.13
C ASP A 269 -4.28 11.60 16.15
N ILE A 270 -5.55 11.80 16.47
CA ILE A 270 -6.45 12.63 15.69
C ILE A 270 -6.23 14.09 16.05
N TYR A 271 -6.16 14.92 15.03
CA TYR A 271 -6.04 16.36 15.09
C TYR A 271 -7.16 17.01 14.29
N SER A 272 -7.51 18.22 14.66
CA SER A 272 -8.35 19.13 13.88
C SER A 272 -7.54 20.35 13.43
N TYR A 273 -7.89 20.90 12.27
CA TYR A 273 -7.38 22.17 11.80
C TYR A 273 -8.54 23.07 11.38
N ASP A 274 -8.59 24.26 11.93
CA ASP A 274 -9.57 25.30 11.62
C ASP A 274 -8.97 26.26 10.58
N PHE A 275 -9.62 26.38 9.41
CA PHE A 275 -9.16 27.20 8.31
C PHE A 275 -9.37 28.71 8.51
N GLU A 276 -10.25 29.11 9.43
CA GLU A 276 -10.50 30.53 9.73
C GLU A 276 -9.48 31.07 10.72
N THR A 277 -9.17 30.28 11.75
CA THR A 277 -8.23 30.68 12.81
C THR A 277 -6.82 30.17 12.61
N GLU A 278 -6.61 29.28 11.64
CA GLU A 278 -5.36 28.53 11.34
C GLU A 278 -4.85 27.71 12.55
N LYS A 279 -5.74 27.41 13.50
CA LYS A 279 -5.40 26.69 14.73
C LYS A 279 -5.48 25.18 14.52
N GLU A 280 -4.50 24.45 15.06
CA GLU A 280 -4.47 23.01 15.14
C GLU A 280 -4.67 22.56 16.59
N ASP A 281 -5.63 21.68 16.83
CA ASP A 281 -5.86 21.07 18.13
C ASP A 281 -5.67 19.54 18.05
N ARG A 282 -5.04 18.96 19.08
CA ARG A 282 -4.90 17.51 19.24
C ARG A 282 -6.11 16.99 20.02
N LEU A 283 -6.89 16.10 19.40
CA LEU A 283 -8.15 15.61 19.96
C LEU A 283 -7.99 14.30 20.73
N THR A 284 -7.02 13.46 20.38
CA THR A 284 -6.71 12.23 21.12
C THR A 284 -5.27 12.24 21.61
N VAL A 285 -4.96 11.46 22.65
CA VAL A 285 -3.63 11.38 23.23
C VAL A 285 -3.18 9.94 23.35
N ASP A 286 -2.08 9.60 22.67
CA ASP A 286 -1.49 8.26 22.64
C ASP A 286 -2.46 7.15 22.19
N ALA A 287 -3.46 7.50 21.39
CA ALA A 287 -4.55 6.62 21.00
C ALA A 287 -4.20 5.64 19.87
N ARG A 288 -3.05 5.83 19.18
CA ARG A 288 -2.70 5.06 17.96
C ARG A 288 -3.82 5.11 16.93
N ALA A 289 -4.33 6.32 16.72
CA ALA A 289 -5.57 6.60 15.99
C ALA A 289 -5.33 6.99 14.53
N PHE A 290 -6.16 6.45 13.65
CA PHE A 290 -6.09 6.63 12.19
C PHE A 290 -7.47 6.85 11.57
N ASN A 291 -7.51 7.33 10.35
CA ASN A 291 -8.72 7.45 9.52
C ASN A 291 -9.89 8.11 10.27
N PRO A 292 -9.76 9.36 10.71
CA PRO A 292 -10.86 10.07 11.33
C PRO A 292 -11.97 10.33 10.31
N VAL A 293 -13.22 10.19 10.75
CA VAL A 293 -14.40 10.50 9.95
C VAL A 293 -15.40 11.29 10.79
N PHE A 294 -15.81 12.44 10.31
CA PHE A 294 -16.81 13.26 10.98
C PHE A 294 -18.21 12.65 10.81
N ILE A 295 -18.90 12.44 11.93
CA ILE A 295 -20.30 11.97 12.00
C ILE A 295 -21.19 13.20 12.22
N GLU A 296 -21.86 13.63 11.17
CA GLU A 296 -22.61 14.88 11.18
C GLU A 296 -23.77 14.88 12.17
N MET A 297 -24.55 13.78 12.22
CA MET A 297 -25.75 13.70 13.08
C MET A 297 -25.41 13.79 14.56
N ASP A 298 -24.26 13.27 15.00
CA ASP A 298 -23.88 13.20 16.40
C ASP A 298 -22.86 14.28 16.79
N SER A 299 -22.34 15.04 15.83
CA SER A 299 -21.22 15.95 16.03
C SER A 299 -20.03 15.27 16.72
N SER A 300 -19.66 14.10 16.23
CA SER A 300 -18.61 13.24 16.75
C SER A 300 -17.63 12.81 15.65
N ILE A 301 -16.57 12.13 16.02
CA ILE A 301 -15.56 11.62 15.10
C ILE A 301 -15.41 10.12 15.33
N ALA A 302 -15.69 9.32 14.29
CA ALA A 302 -15.26 7.93 14.28
C ALA A 302 -13.79 7.85 13.85
N TYR A 303 -13.04 6.91 14.41
CA TYR A 303 -11.65 6.66 14.04
C TYR A 303 -11.26 5.20 14.31
N LEU A 304 -10.24 4.73 13.62
CA LEU A 304 -9.61 3.44 13.89
C LEU A 304 -8.53 3.61 14.95
N ALA A 305 -8.47 2.72 15.93
CA ALA A 305 -7.36 2.67 16.86
C ALA A 305 -6.78 1.26 16.97
N THR A 306 -5.44 1.20 17.11
CA THR A 306 -4.74 -0.07 17.29
C THR A 306 -4.43 -0.29 18.77
N PHE A 307 -4.94 -1.39 19.31
CA PHE A 307 -4.70 -1.78 20.70
C PHE A 307 -4.53 -3.31 20.81
N ASP A 308 -3.60 -3.77 21.63
CA ASP A 308 -3.31 -5.20 21.88
C ASP A 308 -3.15 -6.05 20.59
N GLY A 309 -2.57 -5.45 19.54
CA GLY A 309 -2.34 -6.12 18.26
C GLY A 309 -3.58 -6.25 17.38
N GLY A 310 -4.72 -5.66 17.77
CA GLY A 310 -5.94 -5.58 16.98
C GLY A 310 -6.29 -4.14 16.62
N GLN A 311 -7.27 -3.99 15.76
CA GLN A 311 -7.85 -2.70 15.38
C GLN A 311 -9.35 -2.71 15.66
N ASP A 312 -9.85 -1.62 16.21
CA ASP A 312 -11.26 -1.39 16.46
C ASP A 312 -11.67 0.03 16.09
N ILE A 313 -12.97 0.23 15.92
CA ILE A 313 -13.59 1.53 15.68
C ILE A 313 -13.93 2.15 17.02
N TYR A 314 -13.60 3.42 17.16
CA TYR A 314 -13.92 4.28 18.30
C TYR A 314 -14.70 5.50 17.80
N ILE A 315 -15.58 6.01 18.65
CA ILE A 315 -16.30 7.28 18.43
C ILE A 315 -15.90 8.25 19.54
N LEU A 316 -15.38 9.42 19.14
CA LEU A 316 -15.05 10.55 20.01
C LEU A 316 -16.19 11.55 19.97
N ASP A 317 -16.84 11.81 21.10
CA ASP A 317 -17.78 12.91 21.26
C ASP A 317 -17.00 14.23 21.40
N LEU A 318 -17.25 15.16 20.48
CA LEU A 318 -16.55 16.45 20.44
C LEU A 318 -17.00 17.43 21.54
N LYS A 319 -18.11 17.16 22.24
CA LYS A 319 -18.60 18.00 23.34
C LYS A 319 -18.02 17.57 24.67
N THR A 320 -17.99 16.27 24.95
CA THR A 320 -17.46 15.71 26.18
C THR A 320 -15.98 15.40 26.13
N ASN A 321 -15.44 15.27 24.91
CA ASN A 321 -14.07 14.82 24.64
C ASN A 321 -13.79 13.39 25.15
N GLU A 322 -14.82 12.55 25.21
CA GLU A 322 -14.74 11.15 25.60
C GLU A 322 -14.80 10.24 24.37
N SER A 323 -13.99 9.17 24.39
CA SER A 323 -13.97 8.17 23.30
C SER A 323 -14.58 6.87 23.79
N GLN A 324 -15.48 6.31 23.00
CA GLN A 324 -16.08 5.00 23.22
C GLN A 324 -15.68 4.01 22.12
N LYS A 325 -15.27 2.80 22.49
CA LYS A 325 -15.07 1.68 21.57
C LYS A 325 -16.44 1.13 21.12
N VAL A 326 -16.66 1.03 19.80
CA VAL A 326 -17.96 0.58 19.25
C VAL A 326 -17.90 -0.77 18.54
N THR A 327 -16.69 -1.31 18.30
CA THR A 327 -16.49 -2.67 17.79
C THR A 327 -15.56 -3.47 18.71
N ASP A 328 -15.62 -4.80 18.63
CA ASP A 328 -14.75 -5.71 19.38
C ASP A 328 -14.36 -6.91 18.51
N PHE A 329 -13.38 -6.69 17.64
CA PHE A 329 -12.93 -7.70 16.71
C PHE A 329 -11.95 -8.67 17.37
N ARG A 330 -12.45 -9.84 17.77
CA ARG A 330 -11.65 -10.87 18.46
C ARG A 330 -10.59 -11.51 17.58
N ASP A 331 -10.86 -11.62 16.26
CA ASP A 331 -9.95 -12.22 15.29
C ASP A 331 -8.86 -11.25 14.79
N ARG A 332 -8.86 -10.02 15.34
CA ARG A 332 -7.87 -8.98 15.05
C ARG A 332 -7.66 -8.72 13.55
N PRO A 333 -8.71 -8.49 12.78
CA PRO A 333 -8.59 -8.22 11.35
C PRO A 333 -7.84 -6.91 11.11
N MET A 334 -7.28 -6.75 9.91
CA MET A 334 -6.80 -5.47 9.45
C MET A 334 -7.97 -4.66 8.91
N ILE A 335 -8.22 -3.51 9.54
CA ILE A 335 -9.30 -2.59 9.14
C ILE A 335 -8.70 -1.35 8.49
N SER A 336 -9.35 -0.85 7.45
CA SER A 336 -8.92 0.37 6.75
C SER A 336 -10.10 1.14 6.15
N ASN A 337 -9.83 2.36 5.69
CA ASN A 337 -10.74 3.20 4.90
C ASN A 337 -12.11 3.47 5.54
N LEU A 338 -12.11 3.93 6.77
CA LEU A 338 -13.34 4.33 7.44
C LEU A 338 -14.01 5.51 6.71
N THR A 339 -15.32 5.41 6.47
CA THR A 339 -16.16 6.42 5.83
C THR A 339 -17.53 6.47 6.51
N TYR A 340 -18.13 7.66 6.62
CA TYR A 340 -19.48 7.84 7.14
C TYR A 340 -20.48 8.07 5.99
N ALA A 341 -21.58 7.34 6.03
CA ALA A 341 -22.71 7.51 5.14
C ALA A 341 -23.89 8.17 5.87
N LEU A 342 -24.16 9.42 5.52
CA LEU A 342 -25.25 10.20 6.15
C LEU A 342 -26.63 9.56 5.90
N SER A 343 -26.86 9.03 4.70
CA SER A 343 -28.16 8.45 4.29
C SER A 343 -28.59 7.24 5.13
N SER A 344 -27.64 6.45 5.63
CA SER A 344 -27.91 5.26 6.45
C SER A 344 -27.48 5.41 7.90
N HIS A 345 -26.87 6.54 8.28
CA HIS A 345 -26.24 6.75 9.58
C HIS A 345 -25.31 5.59 9.98
N SER A 346 -24.45 5.20 9.02
CA SER A 346 -23.58 4.04 9.15
C SER A 346 -22.11 4.40 8.86
N LEU A 347 -21.22 3.61 9.40
CA LEU A 347 -19.80 3.61 9.06
C LEU A 347 -19.50 2.47 8.10
N PHE A 348 -18.84 2.79 6.98
CA PHE A 348 -18.29 1.80 6.07
C PHE A 348 -16.79 1.71 6.22
N PHE A 349 -16.24 0.53 6.12
CA PHE A 349 -14.81 0.26 6.22
C PHE A 349 -14.45 -1.06 5.54
N ASP A 350 -13.18 -1.23 5.25
CA ASP A 350 -12.67 -2.45 4.62
C ASP A 350 -12.09 -3.37 5.69
N ILE A 351 -12.36 -4.67 5.60
CA ILE A 351 -11.66 -5.72 6.37
C ILE A 351 -10.88 -6.60 5.41
N THR A 352 -9.58 -6.79 5.70
CA THR A 352 -8.76 -7.77 5.01
C THR A 352 -8.80 -9.11 5.76
N SER A 353 -9.22 -10.16 5.05
CA SER A 353 -9.27 -11.53 5.55
C SER A 353 -8.82 -12.49 4.45
N HIS A 354 -7.92 -13.43 4.78
CA HIS A 354 -7.42 -14.44 3.84
C HIS A 354 -6.97 -13.85 2.49
N HIS A 355 -6.17 -12.77 2.52
CA HIS A 355 -5.64 -12.05 1.37
C HIS A 355 -6.63 -11.17 0.59
N PHE A 356 -7.92 -11.27 0.85
CA PHE A 356 -8.95 -10.48 0.19
C PHE A 356 -9.51 -9.40 1.09
N ARG A 357 -10.03 -8.35 0.50
CA ARG A 357 -10.55 -7.19 1.20
C ARG A 357 -12.00 -6.97 0.82
N ASP A 358 -12.84 -6.92 1.85
CA ASP A 358 -14.29 -6.75 1.71
C ASP A 358 -14.79 -5.50 2.44
N ILE A 359 -15.89 -4.93 1.99
CA ILE A 359 -16.55 -3.79 2.60
C ILE A 359 -17.54 -4.26 3.66
N TYR A 360 -17.44 -3.64 4.84
CA TYR A 360 -18.35 -3.85 5.97
C TYR A 360 -19.09 -2.57 6.30
N GLU A 361 -20.27 -2.71 6.88
CA GLU A 361 -21.11 -1.64 7.38
C GLU A 361 -21.36 -1.82 8.87
N TYR A 362 -21.10 -0.78 9.66
CA TYR A 362 -21.54 -0.69 11.05
C TYR A 362 -22.65 0.35 11.16
N SER A 363 -23.88 -0.10 11.46
CA SER A 363 -25.01 0.79 11.76
C SER A 363 -24.82 1.40 13.14
N ILE A 364 -24.71 2.73 13.22
CA ILE A 364 -24.55 3.43 14.49
C ILE A 364 -25.83 3.34 15.32
N SER A 365 -27.00 3.39 14.67
CA SER A 365 -28.30 3.35 15.33
C SER A 365 -28.62 1.99 15.96
N ASP A 366 -28.26 0.91 15.26
CA ASP A 366 -28.63 -0.47 15.65
C ASP A 366 -27.47 -1.18 16.35
N GLU A 367 -26.30 -0.56 16.41
CA GLU A 367 -25.03 -1.16 16.89
C GLU A 367 -24.73 -2.52 16.22
N SER A 368 -25.09 -2.64 14.92
CA SER A 368 -24.98 -3.88 14.17
C SER A 368 -23.91 -3.83 13.10
N LEU A 369 -23.18 -4.94 12.93
CA LEU A 369 -22.12 -5.11 11.95
C LEU A 369 -22.61 -6.04 10.84
N ASN A 370 -22.53 -5.61 9.60
CA ASN A 370 -22.94 -6.37 8.44
C ASN A 370 -21.84 -6.37 7.37
N LYS A 371 -21.60 -7.49 6.73
CA LYS A 371 -20.81 -7.56 5.50
C LYS A 371 -21.70 -7.12 4.35
N LYS A 372 -21.21 -6.23 3.48
CA LYS A 372 -22.03 -5.63 2.40
C LYS A 372 -22.23 -6.56 1.22
N GLN A 373 -21.26 -7.39 0.92
CA GLN A 373 -21.31 -8.33 -0.20
C GLN A 373 -20.95 -9.74 0.27
N ASP A 374 -21.40 -10.74 -0.44
CA ASP A 374 -20.98 -12.11 -0.19
C ASP A 374 -19.48 -12.24 -0.49
N HIS A 375 -18.81 -13.05 0.33
CA HIS A 375 -17.41 -13.29 0.20
C HIS A 375 -17.11 -13.89 -1.17
N ASP A 376 -16.42 -13.14 -2.01
CA ASP A 376 -15.87 -13.60 -3.27
C ASP A 376 -14.33 -13.51 -3.25
N LEU A 377 -13.68 -13.85 -4.35
CA LEU A 377 -12.22 -13.86 -4.48
C LEU A 377 -11.70 -12.54 -5.08
N TYR A 378 -12.35 -11.42 -4.77
CA TYR A 378 -11.99 -10.12 -5.29
C TYR A 378 -11.84 -9.09 -4.18
N ASP A 379 -11.04 -8.08 -4.43
CA ASP A 379 -10.85 -6.97 -3.52
C ASP A 379 -11.86 -5.86 -3.77
N GLU A 380 -12.54 -5.43 -2.70
CA GLU A 380 -13.40 -4.28 -2.67
C GLU A 380 -12.95 -3.32 -1.57
N ARG A 381 -12.70 -2.06 -1.91
CA ARG A 381 -12.07 -1.13 -0.98
C ARG A 381 -12.40 0.33 -1.22
N ASN A 382 -12.09 1.16 -0.23
CA ASN A 382 -12.18 2.60 -0.31
C ASN A 382 -13.60 3.10 -0.62
N MET A 383 -14.62 2.50 -0.03
CA MET A 383 -15.99 2.91 -0.26
C MET A 383 -16.21 4.35 0.20
N THR A 384 -16.96 5.09 -0.57
CA THR A 384 -17.51 6.41 -0.25
C THR A 384 -18.99 6.47 -0.64
N SER A 385 -19.75 7.37 -0.02
CA SER A 385 -21.13 7.62 -0.43
C SER A 385 -21.47 9.11 -0.34
N ASN A 386 -22.44 9.56 -1.15
CA ASN A 386 -23.02 10.89 -1.03
C ASN A 386 -24.29 10.88 -0.16
N GLU A 387 -24.89 12.04 0.06
CA GLU A 387 -26.11 12.20 0.86
C GLU A 387 -27.31 11.46 0.25
N ALA A 388 -27.35 11.27 -1.07
CA ALA A 388 -28.39 10.50 -1.75
C ALA A 388 -28.21 8.96 -1.61
N GLY A 389 -27.12 8.51 -0.96
CA GLY A 389 -26.85 7.09 -0.77
C GLY A 389 -26.16 6.39 -1.94
N LEU A 390 -25.76 7.13 -2.99
CA LEU A 390 -24.96 6.58 -4.08
C LEU A 390 -23.58 6.18 -3.55
N GLN A 391 -23.19 4.93 -3.79
CA GLN A 391 -21.95 4.34 -3.30
C GLN A 391 -20.94 4.16 -4.43
N ILE A 392 -19.67 4.46 -4.16
CA ILE A 392 -18.57 4.24 -5.10
C ILE A 392 -17.40 3.61 -4.31
N PHE A 393 -16.79 2.59 -4.90
CA PHE A 393 -15.63 1.91 -4.32
C PHE A 393 -14.69 1.39 -5.41
N SER A 394 -13.46 1.02 -5.05
CA SER A 394 -12.55 0.35 -5.96
C SER A 394 -12.78 -1.16 -5.90
N GLN A 395 -12.84 -1.81 -7.07
CA GLN A 395 -13.01 -3.25 -7.19
C GLN A 395 -12.09 -3.81 -8.28
N ASP A 396 -11.50 -4.98 -8.05
CA ASP A 396 -10.56 -5.63 -8.98
C ASP A 396 -11.14 -6.85 -9.71
N LYS A 397 -12.43 -7.09 -9.64
CA LYS A 397 -13.13 -8.22 -10.29
C LYS A 397 -12.87 -8.33 -11.80
N SER A 398 -12.56 -7.23 -12.45
CA SER A 398 -12.16 -7.20 -13.86
C SER A 398 -10.68 -7.60 -14.10
N GLY A 399 -9.91 -7.91 -13.05
CA GLY A 399 -8.46 -8.08 -13.07
C GLY A 399 -7.65 -6.78 -13.00
N ILE A 400 -8.35 -5.64 -12.91
CA ILE A 400 -7.76 -4.31 -12.76
C ILE A 400 -8.64 -3.52 -11.80
N PHE A 401 -8.03 -2.82 -10.83
CA PHE A 401 -8.78 -1.93 -9.96
C PHE A 401 -9.45 -0.82 -10.75
N ASN A 402 -10.77 -0.85 -10.78
CA ASN A 402 -11.61 0.18 -11.36
C ASN A 402 -12.63 0.66 -10.33
N LEU A 403 -13.16 1.87 -10.51
CA LEU A 403 -14.24 2.35 -9.67
C LEU A 403 -15.56 1.71 -10.11
N TYR A 404 -16.23 1.14 -9.13
CA TYR A 404 -17.57 0.57 -9.27
C TYR A 404 -18.57 1.43 -8.52
N MET A 405 -19.69 1.69 -9.15
CA MET A 405 -20.82 2.45 -8.59
C MET A 405 -21.95 1.50 -8.27
N SER A 406 -22.60 1.69 -7.12
CA SER A 406 -23.82 1.01 -6.74
C SER A 406 -24.80 2.04 -6.19
N ASN A 407 -26.02 2.02 -6.70
CA ASN A 407 -27.11 2.88 -6.24
C ASN A 407 -28.21 2.04 -5.57
N PRO A 408 -28.27 1.99 -4.23
CA PRO A 408 -29.30 1.21 -3.54
C PRO A 408 -30.73 1.65 -3.80
N ALA A 409 -30.94 2.88 -4.27
CA ALA A 409 -32.29 3.42 -4.49
C ALA A 409 -32.99 2.86 -5.74
N ASP A 410 -32.22 2.55 -6.79
CA ASP A 410 -32.74 2.05 -8.06
C ASP A 410 -32.06 0.76 -8.54
N THR A 411 -31.19 0.20 -7.73
CA THR A 411 -30.40 -1.00 -8.03
C THR A 411 -29.49 -0.89 -9.27
N SER A 412 -29.23 0.33 -9.75
CA SER A 412 -28.25 0.53 -10.83
C SER A 412 -26.84 0.36 -10.30
N GLU A 413 -26.03 -0.37 -11.05
CA GLU A 413 -24.65 -0.62 -10.68
C GLU A 413 -23.76 -0.84 -11.90
N GLY A 414 -22.46 -0.59 -11.78
CA GLY A 414 -21.48 -0.83 -12.85
C GLY A 414 -20.18 -0.07 -12.68
N TYR A 415 -19.22 -0.43 -13.51
CA TYR A 415 -17.95 0.28 -13.57
C TYR A 415 -18.11 1.68 -14.14
N ILE A 416 -17.53 2.67 -13.48
CA ILE A 416 -17.51 4.08 -13.91
C ILE A 416 -16.13 4.52 -14.39
N THR A 417 -15.13 3.64 -14.31
CA THR A 417 -13.81 3.81 -14.91
C THR A 417 -13.43 2.59 -15.74
N ASN A 418 -12.52 2.79 -16.69
CA ASN A 418 -11.88 1.73 -17.46
C ASN A 418 -10.44 2.15 -17.73
N VAL A 419 -9.53 1.77 -16.83
CA VAL A 419 -8.13 2.23 -16.79
C VAL A 419 -7.15 1.06 -16.91
N THR A 420 -5.95 1.33 -17.39
CA THR A 420 -4.90 0.30 -17.53
C THR A 420 -4.08 0.07 -16.26
N GLY A 421 -3.94 1.10 -15.41
CA GLY A 421 -3.25 1.03 -14.13
C GLY A 421 -4.18 0.59 -13.01
N GLY A 422 -4.70 1.53 -12.24
CA GLY A 422 -5.66 1.28 -11.16
C GLY A 422 -6.29 2.56 -10.64
N ALA A 423 -7.58 2.53 -10.30
CA ALA A 423 -8.33 3.64 -9.74
C ALA A 423 -8.70 3.36 -8.28
N PHE A 424 -8.34 4.30 -7.37
CA PHE A 424 -8.41 4.10 -5.93
C PHE A 424 -8.94 5.33 -5.19
N MET A 425 -9.39 5.11 -3.95
CA MET A 425 -9.69 6.18 -2.99
C MET A 425 -10.66 7.22 -3.54
N PRO A 426 -11.81 6.80 -4.09
CA PRO A 426 -12.79 7.75 -4.61
C PRO A 426 -13.36 8.64 -3.51
N ASP A 427 -13.79 9.81 -3.91
CA ASP A 427 -14.69 10.65 -3.14
C ASP A 427 -15.73 11.28 -4.05
N ILE A 428 -16.97 11.40 -3.57
CA ILE A 428 -18.10 11.89 -4.36
C ILE A 428 -18.67 13.15 -3.72
N SER A 429 -18.80 14.20 -4.51
CA SER A 429 -19.44 15.44 -4.07
C SER A 429 -20.98 15.32 -4.09
N GLU A 430 -21.68 16.23 -3.42
CA GLU A 430 -23.14 16.29 -3.38
C GLU A 430 -23.78 16.39 -4.78
N ASN A 431 -23.10 17.03 -5.72
CA ASN A 431 -23.55 17.15 -7.10
C ASN A 431 -23.07 16.02 -8.04
N GLY A 432 -22.58 14.92 -7.48
CA GLY A 432 -22.21 13.71 -8.20
C GLY A 432 -20.86 13.75 -8.92
N LYS A 433 -20.00 14.77 -8.67
CA LYS A 433 -18.63 14.76 -9.20
C LYS A 433 -17.78 13.76 -8.41
N VAL A 434 -17.03 12.93 -9.12
CA VAL A 434 -16.12 11.95 -8.53
C VAL A 434 -14.68 12.43 -8.69
N ILE A 435 -13.91 12.34 -7.59
CA ILE A 435 -12.46 12.51 -7.58
C ILE A 435 -11.84 11.24 -7.04
N TYR A 436 -10.65 10.87 -7.54
CA TYR A 436 -9.99 9.64 -7.13
C TYR A 436 -8.48 9.69 -7.41
N SER A 437 -7.73 8.78 -6.83
CA SER A 437 -6.32 8.56 -7.13
C SER A 437 -6.17 7.55 -8.27
N LEU A 438 -5.43 7.91 -9.31
CA LEU A 438 -5.12 7.05 -10.44
C LEU A 438 -3.65 6.62 -10.39
N PHE A 439 -3.39 5.31 -10.43
CA PHE A 439 -2.06 4.78 -10.63
C PHE A 439 -1.78 4.65 -12.12
N GLU A 440 -0.75 5.33 -12.61
CA GLU A 440 -0.33 5.33 -14.01
C GLU A 440 1.16 5.76 -14.09
N ASN A 441 1.97 5.05 -14.86
CA ASN A 441 3.41 5.31 -15.08
C ASN A 441 4.32 5.20 -13.83
N GLY A 442 4.01 4.33 -12.89
CA GLY A 442 4.84 3.98 -11.74
C GLY A 442 4.66 4.84 -10.52
#